data_f28b12d2cbd09f32aab707bf755c1e16
#
_entry.id   f28b12d2cbd09f32aab707bf755c1e16
#
_cell.length_a   1.000
_cell.length_b   1.000
_cell.length_c   1.000
_cell.angle_alpha   90.00
_cell.angle_beta   90.00
_cell.angle_gamma   90.00
#
_symmetry.space_group_name_H-M   'P 1'
#
loop_
_entity.id
_entity.type
_entity.pdbx_description
1 polymer ?
#
loop_
_entity_poly.entity_id
_entity_poly.type
_entity_poly.pdbx_seq_one_letter_code
_entity_poly.pdbx_strand_id
1 'polypeptide(L)'
;MARVTMLVDTSKCTACRGCQVACKQWWDLPASKTTQTGSYENPRDLEPNTLTRITFHEYESGGKLQWLFLAWGCVHCAQAACVDVCPTYALKQNDQGFVSFERDLCNGCGYCTQVCPFNVPRLETINALTGEAKASKCTFCQDRVTNGLQPACVKTCTTGALQWSERDALLTKAKARVDWLKGRGYAQAQLYGENELGGLGRLFVLTAPPAAYGLPEKPEYPVLANVWQNLLQPFGYVAAGLTAVGLVVNWFATRRAQLANVETIVPGKEE
;
A
#
# COMPACT_ATOMS: atom_id res chain seq x y z
N MET A 1 18.87 -1.64 -8.44
CA MET A 1 18.32 -0.54 -9.27
C MET A 1 18.14 0.68 -8.39
N ALA A 2 18.22 1.91 -8.96
CA ALA A 2 17.94 3.12 -8.18
C ALA A 2 16.48 3.15 -7.73
N ARG A 3 16.24 3.57 -6.47
CA ARG A 3 14.89 3.71 -5.93
C ARG A 3 14.18 4.88 -6.61
N VAL A 4 13.03 4.62 -7.23
CA VAL A 4 12.20 5.66 -7.84
C VAL A 4 11.16 6.19 -6.86
N THR A 5 10.74 7.42 -7.06
CA THR A 5 9.81 8.13 -6.17
C THR A 5 8.93 9.07 -6.98
N MET A 6 7.77 9.39 -6.45
CA MET A 6 6.88 10.43 -6.95
C MET A 6 6.93 11.62 -5.99
N LEU A 7 7.05 12.81 -6.51
CA LEU A 7 6.89 14.06 -5.75
C LEU A 7 5.53 14.68 -6.07
N VAL A 8 4.81 15.10 -5.04
CA VAL A 8 3.57 15.87 -5.09
C VAL A 8 3.85 17.25 -4.51
N ASP A 9 3.97 18.25 -5.35
CA ASP A 9 4.10 19.67 -4.94
C ASP A 9 2.70 20.28 -4.83
N THR A 10 2.15 20.35 -3.61
CA THR A 10 0.81 20.87 -3.38
C THR A 10 0.66 22.33 -3.77
N SER A 11 1.75 23.10 -3.74
CA SER A 11 1.76 24.52 -4.12
C SER A 11 1.52 24.77 -5.61
N LYS A 12 1.65 23.72 -6.44
CA LYS A 12 1.40 23.74 -7.89
C LYS A 12 0.11 23.07 -8.29
N CYS A 13 -0.52 22.33 -7.37
CA CYS A 13 -1.75 21.60 -7.65
C CYS A 13 -2.91 22.56 -7.86
N THR A 14 -3.60 22.44 -8.98
CA THR A 14 -4.80 23.23 -9.32
C THR A 14 -6.09 22.44 -9.15
N ALA A 15 -6.03 21.27 -8.54
CA ALA A 15 -7.17 20.38 -8.34
C ALA A 15 -7.94 20.00 -9.62
N CYS A 16 -7.28 20.00 -10.77
CA CYS A 16 -7.89 19.71 -12.08
C CYS A 16 -8.38 18.26 -12.24
N ARG A 17 -8.02 17.35 -11.33
CA ARG A 17 -8.36 15.91 -11.31
C ARG A 17 -7.84 15.11 -12.52
N GLY A 18 -7.03 15.70 -13.39
CA GLY A 18 -6.43 14.99 -14.52
C GLY A 18 -5.70 13.70 -14.11
N CYS A 19 -4.98 13.70 -12.98
CA CYS A 19 -4.32 12.53 -12.43
C CYS A 19 -5.28 11.41 -12.01
N GLN A 20 -6.47 11.77 -11.50
CA GLN A 20 -7.53 10.82 -11.12
C GLN A 20 -8.13 10.16 -12.36
N VAL A 21 -8.45 10.95 -13.38
CA VAL A 21 -9.01 10.47 -14.65
C VAL A 21 -7.99 9.61 -15.40
N ALA A 22 -6.74 10.06 -15.52
CA ALA A 22 -5.69 9.30 -16.21
C ALA A 22 -5.40 7.95 -15.54
N CYS A 23 -5.48 7.88 -14.20
CA CYS A 23 -5.34 6.62 -13.47
C CYS A 23 -6.48 5.65 -13.80
N LYS A 24 -7.75 6.14 -13.81
CA LYS A 24 -8.91 5.32 -14.19
C LYS A 24 -8.80 4.81 -15.62
N GLN A 25 -8.46 5.68 -16.55
CA GLN A 25 -8.33 5.34 -17.96
C GLN A 25 -7.20 4.33 -18.20
N TRP A 26 -6.05 4.50 -17.53
CA TRP A 26 -4.92 3.60 -17.71
C TRP A 26 -5.23 2.16 -17.25
N TRP A 27 -5.97 2.02 -16.16
CA TRP A 27 -6.29 0.72 -15.56
C TRP A 27 -7.67 0.21 -15.97
N ASP A 28 -8.33 0.86 -16.94
CA ASP A 28 -9.69 0.54 -17.41
C ASP A 28 -10.69 0.38 -16.24
N LEU A 29 -10.59 1.28 -15.25
CA LEU A 29 -11.45 1.22 -14.06
C LEU A 29 -12.81 1.85 -14.37
N PRO A 30 -13.91 1.17 -13.99
CA PRO A 30 -15.25 1.67 -14.26
C PRO A 30 -15.53 2.99 -13.54
N ALA A 31 -16.50 3.73 -14.04
CA ALA A 31 -17.00 4.93 -13.39
C ALA A 31 -17.61 4.61 -12.03
N SER A 32 -17.37 5.45 -11.04
CA SER A 32 -18.06 5.39 -9.75
C SER A 32 -19.48 5.94 -9.89
N LYS A 33 -20.45 5.32 -9.20
CA LYS A 33 -21.77 5.93 -9.00
C LYS A 33 -21.61 7.04 -7.97
N THR A 34 -21.71 8.27 -8.42
CA THR A 34 -21.49 9.44 -7.58
C THR A 34 -22.77 10.23 -7.42
N THR A 35 -22.97 10.77 -6.22
CA THR A 35 -24.07 11.69 -5.90
C THR A 35 -23.48 12.99 -5.37
N GLN A 36 -24.14 14.09 -5.62
CA GLN A 36 -23.74 15.37 -5.01
C GLN A 36 -23.97 15.30 -3.50
N THR A 37 -22.89 15.50 -2.74
CA THR A 37 -22.88 15.40 -1.28
C THR A 37 -22.59 16.73 -0.57
N GLY A 38 -22.61 17.85 -1.31
CA GLY A 38 -22.19 19.16 -0.81
C GLY A 38 -20.66 19.31 -0.65
N SER A 39 -19.88 18.36 -1.19
CA SER A 39 -18.41 18.39 -1.17
C SER A 39 -17.86 18.57 -2.58
N TYR A 40 -16.68 19.18 -2.68
CA TYR A 40 -15.91 19.24 -3.93
C TYR A 40 -15.29 17.89 -4.32
N GLU A 41 -15.27 16.93 -3.39
CA GLU A 41 -14.66 15.62 -3.58
C GLU A 41 -15.63 14.64 -4.23
N ASN A 42 -15.18 13.97 -5.27
CA ASN A 42 -15.97 12.97 -5.95
C ASN A 42 -15.07 11.89 -6.58
N PRO A 43 -15.05 10.66 -6.04
CA PRO A 43 -15.73 10.24 -4.80
C PRO A 43 -15.12 10.89 -3.54
N ARG A 44 -15.82 10.78 -2.42
CA ARG A 44 -15.37 11.35 -1.12
C ARG A 44 -14.17 10.63 -0.54
N ASP A 45 -13.96 9.38 -0.91
CA ASP A 45 -12.82 8.58 -0.45
C ASP A 45 -12.26 7.75 -1.61
N LEU A 46 -11.15 7.05 -1.36
CA LEU A 46 -10.66 6.03 -2.27
C LEU A 46 -11.68 4.89 -2.36
N GLU A 47 -11.82 4.35 -3.54
CA GLU A 47 -12.70 3.23 -3.84
C GLU A 47 -11.92 2.15 -4.60
N PRO A 48 -12.41 0.90 -4.68
CA PRO A 48 -11.75 -0.14 -5.46
C PRO A 48 -11.44 0.26 -6.90
N ASN A 49 -12.29 1.09 -7.48
CA ASN A 49 -12.16 1.64 -8.83
C ASN A 49 -11.61 3.08 -8.87
N THR A 50 -11.17 3.64 -7.74
CA THR A 50 -10.58 4.99 -7.65
C THR A 50 -9.30 4.94 -6.82
N LEU A 51 -8.17 4.65 -7.47
CA LEU A 51 -6.88 4.40 -6.83
C LEU A 51 -6.13 5.68 -6.43
N THR A 52 -6.51 6.80 -7.00
CA THR A 52 -6.01 8.13 -6.67
C THR A 52 -7.12 9.16 -6.85
N ARG A 53 -7.16 10.15 -5.97
CA ARG A 53 -8.13 11.23 -6.01
C ARG A 53 -7.50 12.55 -5.59
N ILE A 54 -8.18 13.66 -5.83
CA ILE A 54 -7.81 14.96 -5.25
C ILE A 54 -8.66 15.19 -4.01
N THR A 55 -8.01 15.52 -2.90
CA THR A 55 -8.67 15.99 -1.68
C THR A 55 -8.67 17.52 -1.64
N PHE A 56 -9.69 18.07 -1.01
CA PHE A 56 -9.92 19.51 -0.87
C PHE A 56 -10.02 19.83 0.62
N HIS A 57 -9.19 20.76 1.08
CA HIS A 57 -9.17 21.15 2.48
C HIS A 57 -9.22 22.68 2.57
N GLU A 58 -10.05 23.17 3.44
CA GLU A 58 -10.09 24.59 3.82
C GLU A 58 -9.26 24.75 5.08
N TYR A 59 -8.26 25.61 5.02
CA TYR A 59 -7.34 25.85 6.12
C TYR A 59 -7.22 27.33 6.40
N GLU A 60 -7.56 27.73 7.63
CA GLU A 60 -7.42 29.10 8.08
C GLU A 60 -6.10 29.29 8.85
N SER A 61 -5.32 30.27 8.43
CA SER A 61 -4.09 30.67 9.12
C SER A 61 -3.89 32.17 9.03
N GLY A 62 -3.70 32.81 10.18
CA GLY A 62 -3.50 34.26 10.26
C GLY A 62 -4.67 35.09 9.71
N GLY A 63 -5.92 34.63 9.89
CA GLY A 63 -7.13 35.28 9.39
C GLY A 63 -7.32 35.17 7.86
N LYS A 64 -6.56 34.32 7.19
CA LYS A 64 -6.69 34.07 5.74
C LYS A 64 -7.09 32.61 5.51
N LEU A 65 -8.16 32.45 4.73
CA LEU A 65 -8.58 31.14 4.25
C LEU A 65 -7.68 30.71 3.08
N GLN A 66 -7.15 29.48 3.17
CA GLN A 66 -6.38 28.84 2.10
C GLN A 66 -7.10 27.59 1.64
N TRP A 67 -7.17 27.40 0.32
CA TRP A 67 -7.62 26.16 -0.29
C TRP A 67 -6.41 25.27 -0.55
N LEU A 68 -6.39 24.12 0.11
CA LEU A 68 -5.32 23.16 0.00
C LEU A 68 -5.81 21.95 -0.80
N PHE A 69 -4.99 21.50 -1.74
CA PHE A 69 -5.29 20.36 -2.61
C PHE A 69 -4.20 19.30 -2.48
N LEU A 70 -4.60 18.05 -2.39
CA LEU A 70 -3.65 16.94 -2.31
C LEU A 70 -4.04 15.84 -3.30
N ALA A 71 -3.10 15.43 -4.17
CA ALA A 71 -3.23 14.22 -4.96
C ALA A 71 -2.99 13.01 -4.05
N TRP A 72 -4.08 12.43 -3.57
CA TRP A 72 -4.08 11.36 -2.58
C TRP A 72 -4.17 9.97 -3.19
N GLY A 73 -3.50 9.00 -2.61
CA GLY A 73 -3.48 7.59 -2.97
C GLY A 73 -2.37 6.86 -2.20
N CYS A 74 -2.04 5.63 -2.58
CA CYS A 74 -1.00 4.88 -1.91
C CYS A 74 0.33 5.64 -1.88
N VAL A 75 0.95 5.69 -0.71
CA VAL A 75 2.23 6.37 -0.48
C VAL A 75 3.45 5.47 -0.63
N HIS A 76 3.25 4.17 -0.84
CA HIS A 76 4.31 3.18 -1.10
C HIS A 76 5.43 3.23 -0.05
N CYS A 77 5.07 2.95 1.20
CA CYS A 77 5.98 2.95 2.34
C CYS A 77 7.19 2.03 2.11
N ALA A 78 8.38 2.40 2.60
CA ALA A 78 9.51 1.49 2.63
C ALA A 78 9.31 0.38 3.68
N GLN A 79 8.82 0.74 4.87
CA GLN A 79 8.33 -0.21 5.86
C GLN A 79 6.82 -0.41 5.61
N ALA A 80 6.49 -1.38 4.76
CA ALA A 80 5.14 -1.58 4.24
C ALA A 80 4.40 -2.69 5.00
N ALA A 81 3.74 -2.36 6.11
CA ALA A 81 2.96 -3.32 6.90
C ALA A 81 1.97 -4.14 6.05
N CYS A 82 1.40 -3.55 4.99
CA CYS A 82 0.49 -4.26 4.09
C CYS A 82 1.18 -5.37 3.27
N VAL A 83 2.50 -5.26 3.02
CA VAL A 83 3.31 -6.34 2.42
C VAL A 83 3.52 -7.45 3.44
N ASP A 84 3.87 -7.05 4.65
CA ASP A 84 4.28 -7.95 5.72
C ASP A 84 3.14 -8.87 6.21
N VAL A 85 1.89 -8.39 6.17
CA VAL A 85 0.73 -9.19 6.55
C VAL A 85 0.05 -9.92 5.38
N CYS A 86 0.58 -9.82 4.17
CA CYS A 86 -0.05 -10.45 3.00
C CYS A 86 0.26 -11.95 2.93
N PRO A 87 -0.69 -12.85 3.21
CA PRO A 87 -0.41 -14.29 3.30
C PRO A 87 -0.16 -14.94 1.93
N THR A 88 -0.61 -14.31 0.85
CA THR A 88 -0.47 -14.83 -0.51
C THR A 88 0.66 -14.15 -1.30
N TYR A 89 1.39 -13.21 -0.66
CA TYR A 89 2.41 -12.39 -1.31
C TYR A 89 1.90 -11.64 -2.56
N ALA A 90 0.61 -11.36 -2.61
CA ALA A 90 0.03 -10.51 -3.65
C ALA A 90 0.57 -9.06 -3.59
N LEU A 91 0.95 -8.60 -2.39
CA LEU A 91 1.65 -7.34 -2.15
C LEU A 91 3.14 -7.63 -1.92
N LYS A 92 4.01 -6.94 -2.66
CA LYS A 92 5.47 -7.12 -2.58
C LYS A 92 6.18 -5.78 -2.63
N GLN A 93 7.31 -5.69 -1.94
CA GLN A 93 8.23 -4.59 -2.14
C GLN A 93 8.98 -4.81 -3.45
N ASN A 94 8.89 -3.86 -4.38
CA ASN A 94 9.61 -3.90 -5.64
C ASN A 94 11.04 -3.39 -5.45
N ASP A 95 12.00 -3.90 -6.24
CA ASP A 95 13.42 -3.50 -6.19
C ASP A 95 13.63 -2.00 -6.47
N GLN A 96 12.70 -1.37 -7.20
CA GLN A 96 12.69 0.07 -7.43
C GLN A 96 12.09 0.89 -6.26
N GLY A 97 11.69 0.23 -5.14
CA GLY A 97 11.28 0.88 -3.90
C GLY A 97 9.81 1.26 -3.79
N PHE A 98 8.93 0.72 -4.63
CA PHE A 98 7.48 0.87 -4.47
C PHE A 98 6.82 -0.47 -4.11
N VAL A 99 5.60 -0.43 -3.59
CA VAL A 99 4.81 -1.63 -3.29
C VAL A 99 4.03 -2.03 -4.54
N SER A 100 4.43 -3.14 -5.16
CA SER A 100 3.72 -3.78 -6.28
C SER A 100 2.48 -4.56 -5.79
N PHE A 101 1.59 -4.89 -6.70
CA PHE A 101 0.39 -5.66 -6.40
C PHE A 101 0.02 -6.59 -7.57
N GLU A 102 -0.03 -7.88 -7.26
CA GLU A 102 -0.47 -8.94 -8.17
C GLU A 102 -1.89 -9.36 -7.81
N ARG A 103 -2.88 -8.84 -8.57
CA ARG A 103 -4.30 -9.02 -8.26
C ARG A 103 -4.73 -10.49 -8.24
N ASP A 104 -4.17 -11.31 -9.12
CA ASP A 104 -4.54 -12.73 -9.26
C ASP A 104 -4.15 -13.57 -8.04
N LEU A 105 -3.06 -13.18 -7.35
CA LEU A 105 -2.62 -13.83 -6.12
C LEU A 105 -3.45 -13.42 -4.90
N CYS A 106 -4.23 -12.34 -4.98
CA CYS A 106 -4.99 -11.84 -3.85
C CYS A 106 -6.19 -12.74 -3.54
N ASN A 107 -6.32 -13.19 -2.29
CA ASN A 107 -7.45 -13.96 -1.79
C ASN A 107 -8.54 -13.14 -1.07
N GLY A 108 -8.39 -11.82 -1.03
CA GLY A 108 -9.39 -10.92 -0.44
C GLY A 108 -9.47 -10.91 1.09
N CYS A 109 -8.45 -11.40 1.81
CA CYS A 109 -8.46 -11.51 3.29
C CYS A 109 -8.62 -10.19 4.05
N GLY A 110 -8.34 -9.05 3.42
CA GLY A 110 -8.54 -7.72 4.01
C GLY A 110 -7.47 -7.24 5.00
N TYR A 111 -6.46 -8.04 5.35
CA TYR A 111 -5.44 -7.62 6.34
C TYR A 111 -4.73 -6.32 5.95
N CYS A 112 -4.43 -6.12 4.67
CA CYS A 112 -3.80 -4.91 4.19
C CYS A 112 -4.63 -3.64 4.44
N THR A 113 -5.96 -3.74 4.52
CA THR A 113 -6.84 -2.59 4.81
C THR A 113 -6.77 -2.21 6.29
N GLN A 114 -6.56 -3.18 7.17
CA GLN A 114 -6.56 -2.99 8.63
C GLN A 114 -5.22 -2.42 9.13
N VAL A 115 -4.11 -2.79 8.48
CA VAL A 115 -2.77 -2.38 8.92
C VAL A 115 -2.23 -1.14 8.20
N CYS A 116 -2.97 -0.54 7.28
CA CYS A 116 -2.48 0.64 6.58
C CYS A 116 -2.69 1.91 7.41
N PRO A 117 -1.63 2.59 7.90
CA PRO A 117 -1.79 3.80 8.72
C PRO A 117 -2.35 4.98 7.92
N PHE A 118 -2.37 4.87 6.59
CA PHE A 118 -2.94 5.87 5.69
C PHE A 118 -4.34 5.50 5.17
N ASN A 119 -4.90 4.38 5.62
CA ASN A 119 -6.22 3.89 5.20
C ASN A 119 -6.41 3.90 3.68
N VAL A 120 -5.46 3.35 2.92
CA VAL A 120 -5.47 3.42 1.44
C VAL A 120 -6.09 2.18 0.78
N PRO A 121 -5.68 0.94 1.10
CA PRO A 121 -6.23 -0.23 0.41
C PRO A 121 -7.74 -0.33 0.63
N ARG A 122 -8.46 -0.75 -0.43
CA ARG A 122 -9.90 -1.03 -0.40
C ARG A 122 -10.14 -2.46 -0.83
N LEU A 123 -11.22 -3.06 -0.35
CA LEU A 123 -11.69 -4.36 -0.83
C LEU A 123 -12.79 -4.16 -1.86
N GLU A 124 -12.66 -4.85 -2.98
CA GLU A 124 -13.67 -5.00 -3.99
C GLU A 124 -14.33 -6.36 -3.84
N THR A 125 -15.62 -6.38 -3.60
CA THR A 125 -16.40 -7.62 -3.62
C THR A 125 -16.62 -8.03 -5.07
N ILE A 126 -16.06 -9.17 -5.47
CA ILE A 126 -16.22 -9.74 -6.81
C ILE A 126 -17.52 -10.55 -6.88
N ASN A 127 -17.77 -11.35 -5.87
CA ASN A 127 -18.97 -12.17 -5.77
C ASN A 127 -19.51 -12.15 -4.34
N ALA A 128 -20.68 -11.56 -4.15
CA ALA A 128 -21.32 -11.43 -2.83
C ALA A 128 -21.82 -12.77 -2.28
N LEU A 129 -22.13 -13.76 -3.14
CA LEU A 129 -22.63 -15.07 -2.71
C LEU A 129 -21.51 -15.95 -2.18
N THR A 130 -20.32 -15.91 -2.82
CA THR A 130 -19.15 -16.71 -2.40
C THR A 130 -18.28 -15.97 -1.39
N GLY A 131 -18.49 -14.67 -1.19
CA GLY A 131 -17.62 -13.81 -0.38
C GLY A 131 -16.29 -13.50 -1.05
N GLU A 132 -16.12 -13.82 -2.34
CA GLU A 132 -14.91 -13.52 -3.07
C GLU A 132 -14.68 -12.02 -3.15
N ALA A 133 -13.50 -11.60 -2.72
CA ALA A 133 -13.07 -10.21 -2.75
C ALA A 133 -11.62 -10.08 -3.22
N LYS A 134 -11.23 -8.91 -3.68
CA LYS A 134 -9.86 -8.59 -4.06
C LYS A 134 -9.49 -7.22 -3.48
N ALA A 135 -8.25 -7.08 -3.06
CA ALA A 135 -7.75 -5.77 -2.66
C ALA A 135 -7.58 -4.86 -3.89
N SER A 136 -7.68 -3.57 -3.66
CA SER A 136 -7.43 -2.54 -4.67
C SER A 136 -6.65 -1.38 -4.06
N LYS A 137 -5.58 -0.96 -4.71
CA LYS A 137 -4.75 0.20 -4.37
C LYS A 137 -3.92 0.65 -5.56
N CYS A 138 -3.37 1.86 -5.50
CA CYS A 138 -2.39 2.31 -6.48
C CYS A 138 -1.21 1.33 -6.54
N THR A 139 -0.80 0.93 -7.75
CA THR A 139 0.32 0.01 -8.03
C THR A 139 1.59 0.76 -8.43
N PHE A 140 1.61 2.11 -8.34
CA PHE A 140 2.66 2.96 -8.88
C PHE A 140 2.78 2.88 -10.41
N CYS A 141 1.76 2.40 -11.11
CA CYS A 141 1.81 2.00 -12.51
C CYS A 141 3.01 1.06 -12.77
N GLN A 142 3.08 -0.05 -12.02
CA GLN A 142 4.21 -0.98 -12.05
C GLN A 142 4.58 -1.41 -13.47
N ASP A 143 3.59 -1.64 -14.34
CA ASP A 143 3.73 -1.96 -15.75
C ASP A 143 4.49 -0.88 -16.54
N ARG A 144 4.28 0.40 -16.22
CA ARG A 144 4.95 1.54 -16.86
C ARG A 144 6.34 1.76 -16.26
N VAL A 145 6.41 1.81 -14.94
CA VAL A 145 7.62 2.18 -14.20
C VAL A 145 8.73 1.16 -14.40
N THR A 146 8.41 -0.14 -14.41
CA THR A 146 9.39 -1.20 -14.70
C THR A 146 9.92 -1.14 -16.16
N ASN A 147 9.19 -0.51 -17.05
CA ASN A 147 9.61 -0.24 -18.45
C ASN A 147 10.18 1.19 -18.64
N GLY A 148 10.59 1.87 -17.55
CA GLY A 148 11.21 3.20 -17.62
C GLY A 148 10.25 4.35 -17.98
N LEU A 149 8.94 4.10 -17.96
CA LEU A 149 7.92 5.09 -18.27
C LEU A 149 7.35 5.70 -16.97
N GLN A 150 7.10 7.01 -16.97
CA GLN A 150 6.47 7.66 -15.82
C GLN A 150 5.04 7.18 -15.61
N PRO A 151 4.55 7.16 -14.33
CA PRO A 151 3.16 6.86 -14.00
C PRO A 151 2.16 7.70 -14.80
N ALA A 152 0.99 7.14 -15.13
CA ALA A 152 -0.03 7.83 -15.93
C ALA A 152 -0.47 9.17 -15.30
N CYS A 153 -0.62 9.21 -13.98
CA CYS A 153 -0.99 10.43 -13.24
C CYS A 153 0.10 11.53 -13.33
N VAL A 154 1.37 11.14 -13.39
CA VAL A 154 2.48 12.09 -13.57
C VAL A 154 2.48 12.63 -14.99
N LYS A 155 2.37 11.73 -15.98
CA LYS A 155 2.37 12.11 -17.41
C LYS A 155 1.29 13.13 -17.75
N THR A 156 0.13 13.05 -17.11
CA THR A 156 -1.01 13.94 -17.37
C THR A 156 -0.98 15.25 -16.59
N CYS A 157 -0.06 15.41 -15.62
CA CYS A 157 -0.06 16.58 -14.73
C CYS A 157 0.41 17.84 -15.47
N THR A 158 -0.51 18.69 -15.88
CA THR A 158 -0.25 19.89 -16.69
C THR A 158 0.57 20.96 -15.94
N THR A 159 0.41 21.04 -14.61
CA THR A 159 1.13 22.04 -13.79
C THR A 159 2.50 21.55 -13.32
N GLY A 160 2.84 20.27 -13.56
CA GLY A 160 4.04 19.65 -13.02
C GLY A 160 4.03 19.55 -11.49
N ALA A 161 2.85 19.54 -10.87
CA ALA A 161 2.68 19.26 -9.44
C ALA A 161 3.09 17.82 -9.12
N LEU A 162 2.82 16.87 -10.00
CA LEU A 162 3.28 15.49 -9.92
C LEU A 162 4.56 15.32 -10.74
N GLN A 163 5.60 14.78 -10.13
CA GLN A 163 6.88 14.50 -10.77
C GLN A 163 7.34 13.10 -10.39
N TRP A 164 8.12 12.46 -11.25
CA TRP A 164 8.67 11.13 -11.04
C TRP A 164 10.12 11.10 -11.49
N SER A 165 10.99 10.56 -10.65
CA SER A 165 12.43 10.37 -10.92
C SER A 165 13.04 9.49 -9.83
N GLU A 166 14.36 9.38 -9.86
CA GLU A 166 15.14 8.80 -8.76
C GLU A 166 14.90 9.57 -7.45
N ARG A 167 14.87 8.84 -6.33
CA ARG A 167 14.52 9.37 -5.02
C ARG A 167 15.41 10.53 -4.59
N ASP A 168 16.73 10.39 -4.70
CA ASP A 168 17.68 11.38 -4.21
C ASP A 168 17.60 12.70 -4.97
N ALA A 169 17.40 12.60 -6.28
CA ALA A 169 17.18 13.77 -7.13
C ALA A 169 15.89 14.51 -6.74
N LEU A 170 14.79 13.78 -6.46
CA LEU A 170 13.55 14.39 -6.03
C LEU A 170 13.60 14.91 -4.60
N LEU A 171 14.32 14.27 -3.69
CA LEU A 171 14.55 14.79 -2.34
C LEU A 171 15.26 16.14 -2.36
N THR A 172 16.35 16.24 -3.13
CA THR A 172 17.10 17.51 -3.30
C THR A 172 16.20 18.60 -3.86
N LYS A 173 15.43 18.29 -4.89
CA LYS A 173 14.47 19.23 -5.51
C LYS A 173 13.35 19.63 -4.55
N ALA A 174 12.83 18.70 -3.76
CA ALA A 174 11.76 18.95 -2.80
C ALA A 174 12.22 19.85 -1.66
N LYS A 175 13.44 19.64 -1.12
CA LYS A 175 14.03 20.47 -0.08
C LYS A 175 14.23 21.91 -0.58
N ALA A 176 14.85 22.07 -1.75
CA ALA A 176 15.00 23.40 -2.37
C ALA A 176 13.64 24.09 -2.62
N ARG A 177 12.59 23.30 -2.96
CA ARG A 177 11.24 23.84 -3.13
C ARG A 177 10.62 24.30 -1.82
N VAL A 178 10.81 23.56 -0.74
CA VAL A 178 10.36 23.97 0.61
C VAL A 178 11.04 25.27 1.04
N ASP A 179 12.35 25.39 0.85
CA ASP A 179 13.09 26.60 1.21
C ASP A 179 12.62 27.82 0.41
N TRP A 180 12.37 27.62 -0.90
CA TRP A 180 11.81 28.67 -1.75
C TRP A 180 10.40 29.12 -1.30
N LEU A 181 9.55 28.16 -0.87
CA LEU A 181 8.21 28.48 -0.36
C LEU A 181 8.29 29.25 0.96
N LYS A 182 9.18 28.85 1.87
CA LYS A 182 9.41 29.59 3.14
C LYS A 182 9.81 31.04 2.88
N GLY A 183 10.70 31.28 1.93
CA GLY A 183 11.11 32.61 1.51
C GLY A 183 9.99 33.47 0.89
N ARG A 184 8.86 32.82 0.51
CA ARG A 184 7.67 33.48 -0.06
C ARG A 184 6.48 33.59 0.90
N GLY A 185 6.72 33.39 2.20
CA GLY A 185 5.70 33.57 3.23
C GLY A 185 4.94 32.32 3.63
N TYR A 186 5.26 31.15 3.07
CA TYR A 186 4.72 29.87 3.52
C TYR A 186 5.58 29.32 4.67
N ALA A 187 5.53 29.98 5.83
CA ALA A 187 6.40 29.66 6.97
C ALA A 187 6.30 28.20 7.44
N GLN A 188 5.13 27.58 7.26
CA GLN A 188 4.86 26.19 7.64
C GLN A 188 5.15 25.19 6.51
N ALA A 189 5.74 25.63 5.39
CA ALA A 189 6.08 24.73 4.30
C ALA A 189 7.06 23.66 4.76
N GLN A 190 6.80 22.40 4.38
CA GLN A 190 7.59 21.26 4.80
C GLN A 190 7.57 20.11 3.79
N LEU A 191 8.59 19.26 3.89
CA LEU A 191 8.65 18.00 3.16
C LEU A 191 8.10 16.89 4.05
N TYR A 192 7.16 16.12 3.50
CA TYR A 192 6.57 14.94 4.15
C TYR A 192 6.86 13.69 3.31
N GLY A 193 7.21 12.59 3.96
CA GLY A 193 7.53 11.32 3.32
C GLY A 193 9.01 11.01 3.21
N GLU A 194 9.90 11.88 3.72
CA GLU A 194 11.34 11.62 3.73
C GLU A 194 11.70 10.49 4.70
N ASN A 195 11.21 10.58 5.95
CA ASN A 195 11.59 9.69 7.05
C ASN A 195 10.44 8.78 7.52
N GLU A 196 9.20 9.15 7.27
CA GLU A 196 8.01 8.43 7.70
C GLU A 196 8.05 7.00 7.17
N LEU A 197 7.89 6.00 8.06
CA LEU A 197 7.92 4.56 7.75
C LEU A 197 9.12 4.13 6.88
N GLY A 198 10.31 4.64 7.20
CA GLY A 198 11.54 4.36 6.46
C GLY A 198 11.64 5.09 5.11
N GLY A 199 10.77 6.06 4.90
CA GLY A 199 10.64 6.87 3.69
C GLY A 199 9.55 6.38 2.75
N LEU A 200 8.71 7.30 2.30
CA LEU A 200 7.60 7.00 1.40
C LEU A 200 8.05 7.02 -0.08
N GLY A 201 7.45 6.20 -0.90
CA GLY A 201 7.60 6.23 -2.37
C GLY A 201 6.86 7.40 -3.02
N ARG A 202 6.01 8.10 -2.26
CA ARG A 202 5.38 9.36 -2.65
C ARG A 202 5.74 10.42 -1.62
N LEU A 203 6.52 11.42 -2.05
CA LEU A 203 6.92 12.58 -1.26
C LEU A 203 5.93 13.73 -1.47
N PHE A 204 5.75 14.56 -0.45
CA PHE A 204 4.85 15.71 -0.53
C PHE A 204 5.59 16.98 -0.09
N VAL A 205 5.61 17.98 -0.97
CA VAL A 205 5.89 19.36 -0.57
C VAL A 205 4.58 20.00 -0.16
N LEU A 206 4.43 20.25 1.13
CA LEU A 206 3.23 20.81 1.73
C LEU A 206 3.45 22.31 2.02
N THR A 207 2.39 23.12 1.87
CA THR A 207 2.40 24.56 2.21
C THR A 207 1.87 24.85 3.61
N ALA A 208 1.27 23.83 4.25
CA ALA A 208 0.68 23.87 5.60
C ALA A 208 1.07 22.58 6.35
N PRO A 209 0.76 22.44 7.66
CA PRO A 209 1.02 21.22 8.41
C PRO A 209 0.33 19.99 7.79
N PRO A 210 0.88 18.77 7.97
CA PRO A 210 0.28 17.53 7.43
C PRO A 210 -1.18 17.36 7.85
N ALA A 211 -1.52 17.68 9.09
CA ALA A 211 -2.89 17.61 9.61
C ALA A 211 -3.89 18.47 8.81
N ALA A 212 -3.46 19.61 8.24
CA ALA A 212 -4.30 20.46 7.39
C ALA A 212 -4.67 19.77 6.06
N TYR A 213 -3.93 18.75 5.65
CA TYR A 213 -4.20 17.91 4.48
C TYR A 213 -4.83 16.57 4.85
N GLY A 214 -5.20 16.35 6.12
CA GLY A 214 -5.70 15.07 6.61
C GLY A 214 -4.64 13.96 6.65
N LEU A 215 -3.34 14.33 6.63
CA LEU A 215 -2.24 13.38 6.74
C LEU A 215 -1.90 13.14 8.22
N PRO A 216 -1.58 11.90 8.64
CA PRO A 216 -1.07 11.64 9.97
C PRO A 216 0.28 12.34 10.15
N GLU A 217 0.47 13.05 11.26
CA GLU A 217 1.72 13.76 11.54
C GLU A 217 2.89 12.80 11.73
N LYS A 218 2.64 11.69 12.42
CA LYS A 218 3.62 10.63 12.70
C LYS A 218 2.98 9.27 12.43
N PRO A 219 2.98 8.81 11.16
CA PRO A 219 2.49 7.48 10.87
C PRO A 219 3.43 6.44 11.48
N GLU A 220 2.91 5.58 12.32
CA GLU A 220 3.66 4.51 12.98
C GLU A 220 3.41 3.17 12.28
N TYR A 221 4.40 2.28 12.39
CA TYR A 221 4.23 0.91 11.94
C TYR A 221 3.26 0.19 12.87
N PRO A 222 2.16 -0.42 12.37
CA PRO A 222 1.10 -0.96 13.23
C PRO A 222 1.60 -2.10 14.12
N VAL A 223 1.25 -2.03 15.41
CA VAL A 223 1.61 -3.06 16.41
C VAL A 223 1.10 -4.45 15.97
N LEU A 224 -0.10 -4.52 15.38
CA LEU A 224 -0.67 -5.78 14.89
C LEU A 224 0.20 -6.45 13.83
N ALA A 225 0.76 -5.70 12.90
CA ALA A 225 1.67 -6.24 11.88
C ALA A 225 2.99 -6.70 12.50
N ASN A 226 3.50 -5.97 13.50
CA ASN A 226 4.70 -6.34 14.23
C ASN A 226 4.52 -7.65 15.02
N VAL A 227 3.43 -7.78 15.77
CA VAL A 227 3.09 -9.00 16.51
C VAL A 227 2.91 -10.18 15.57
N TRP A 228 2.25 -9.99 14.43
CA TRP A 228 2.08 -11.03 13.42
C TRP A 228 3.42 -11.56 12.92
N GLN A 229 4.30 -10.68 12.45
CA GLN A 229 5.58 -11.08 11.87
C GLN A 229 6.57 -11.66 12.88
N ASN A 230 6.72 -11.01 14.03
CA ASN A 230 7.81 -11.32 14.96
C ASN A 230 7.41 -12.35 16.02
N LEU A 231 6.13 -12.61 16.24
CA LEU A 231 5.66 -13.55 17.25
C LEU A 231 4.79 -14.66 16.67
N LEU A 232 3.65 -14.33 16.05
CA LEU A 232 2.65 -15.34 15.67
C LEU A 232 3.11 -16.20 14.50
N GLN A 233 3.71 -15.61 13.47
CA GLN A 233 4.15 -16.32 12.29
C GLN A 233 5.31 -17.30 12.57
N PRO A 234 6.41 -16.93 13.24
CA PRO A 234 7.47 -17.87 13.63
C PRO A 234 6.97 -18.98 14.53
N PHE A 235 6.13 -18.64 15.54
CA PHE A 235 5.54 -19.65 16.42
C PHE A 235 4.66 -20.63 15.64
N GLY A 236 3.87 -20.16 14.68
CA GLY A 236 3.05 -20.98 13.79
C GLY A 236 3.88 -21.98 12.97
N TYR A 237 5.03 -21.55 12.43
CA TYR A 237 5.94 -22.42 11.69
C TYR A 237 6.55 -23.50 12.59
N VAL A 238 6.98 -23.15 13.81
CA VAL A 238 7.49 -24.13 14.78
C VAL A 238 6.42 -25.15 15.15
N ALA A 239 5.22 -24.72 15.46
CA ALA A 239 4.08 -25.59 15.80
C ALA A 239 3.74 -26.53 14.64
N ALA A 240 3.67 -26.03 13.41
CA ALA A 240 3.43 -26.83 12.22
C ALA A 240 4.54 -27.87 11.99
N GLY A 241 5.80 -27.48 12.17
CA GLY A 241 6.95 -28.38 12.07
C GLY A 241 6.89 -29.52 13.09
N LEU A 242 6.61 -29.20 14.36
CA LEU A 242 6.46 -30.21 15.43
C LEU A 242 5.27 -31.16 15.15
N THR A 243 4.16 -30.62 14.63
CA THR A 243 3.01 -31.45 14.24
C THR A 243 3.39 -32.42 13.11
N ALA A 244 4.10 -31.94 12.08
CA ALA A 244 4.55 -32.77 10.98
C ALA A 244 5.47 -33.90 11.46
N VAL A 245 6.45 -33.57 12.32
CA VAL A 245 7.35 -34.56 12.93
C VAL A 245 6.56 -35.58 13.75
N GLY A 246 5.61 -35.13 14.59
CA GLY A 246 4.75 -36.00 15.37
C GLY A 246 3.95 -36.99 14.53
N LEU A 247 3.39 -36.51 13.40
CA LEU A 247 2.65 -37.37 12.44
C LEU A 247 3.57 -38.43 11.81
N VAL A 248 4.78 -38.04 11.41
CA VAL A 248 5.75 -38.98 10.84
C VAL A 248 6.15 -40.04 11.87
N VAL A 249 6.47 -39.64 13.10
CA VAL A 249 6.82 -40.56 14.20
C VAL A 249 5.66 -41.52 14.50
N ASN A 250 4.43 -40.99 14.59
CA ASN A 250 3.24 -41.81 14.81
C ASN A 250 3.01 -42.81 13.67
N TRP A 251 3.19 -42.36 12.41
CA TRP A 251 3.08 -43.23 11.26
C TRP A 251 4.09 -44.42 11.32
N PHE A 252 5.35 -44.15 11.64
CA PHE A 252 6.36 -45.21 11.81
C PHE A 252 6.04 -46.13 12.97
N ALA A 253 5.59 -45.60 14.12
CA ALA A 253 5.23 -46.39 15.28
C ALA A 253 4.03 -47.32 15.00
N THR A 254 2.98 -46.78 14.40
CA THR A 254 1.78 -47.60 14.03
C THR A 254 2.10 -48.64 12.98
N ARG A 255 2.92 -48.29 11.96
CA ARG A 255 3.34 -49.24 10.94
C ARG A 255 4.19 -50.38 11.52
N ARG A 256 5.12 -50.12 12.45
CA ARG A 256 5.89 -51.15 13.14
C ARG A 256 4.97 -52.08 13.96
N ALA A 257 4.01 -51.54 14.69
CA ALA A 257 3.05 -52.33 15.46
C ALA A 257 2.19 -53.21 14.55
N GLN A 258 1.75 -52.71 13.41
CA GLN A 258 1.01 -53.51 12.42
C GLN A 258 1.85 -54.64 11.84
N LEU A 259 3.13 -54.40 11.51
CA LEU A 259 4.00 -55.43 10.97
C LEU A 259 4.32 -56.51 12.03
N ALA A 260 4.54 -56.15 13.28
CA ALA A 260 4.73 -57.11 14.37
C ALA A 260 3.50 -58.01 14.58
N ASN A 261 2.30 -57.44 14.47
CA ASN A 261 1.05 -58.26 14.56
C ASN A 261 0.89 -59.21 13.37
N VAL A 262 1.36 -58.89 12.17
CA VAL A 262 1.30 -59.79 10.99
C VAL A 262 2.26 -60.97 11.17
N GLU A 263 3.44 -60.80 11.72
CA GLU A 263 4.42 -61.89 12.01
C GLU A 263 3.88 -62.90 13.01
N THR A 264 2.99 -62.48 13.94
CA THR A 264 2.36 -63.42 14.91
C THR A 264 1.19 -64.21 14.36
N ILE A 265 0.67 -63.88 13.18
CA ILE A 265 -0.49 -64.51 12.55
C ILE A 265 -0.08 -65.59 11.49
N VAL A 266 1.20 -65.62 11.09
CA VAL A 266 1.68 -66.67 10.18
C VAL A 266 2.02 -67.92 11.01
N PRO A 267 1.22 -68.99 10.97
CA PRO A 267 1.58 -70.22 11.70
C PRO A 267 2.84 -70.80 11.07
N GLY A 268 3.78 -71.20 11.96
CA GLY A 268 4.99 -71.84 11.52
C GLY A 268 4.68 -73.01 10.57
N LYS A 269 5.46 -73.15 9.50
CA LYS A 269 5.51 -74.35 8.72
C LYS A 269 5.99 -75.45 9.66
N GLU A 270 5.08 -76.35 10.00
CA GLU A 270 5.47 -77.69 10.53
C GLU A 270 6.27 -78.42 9.45
N GLU A 271 7.47 -78.88 9.82
CA GLU A 271 8.31 -79.78 9.07
C GLU A 271 7.68 -81.19 9.03
#